data_b3343f0322b001a94ee5bb773c5053b2
#
_entry.id   b3343f0322b001a94ee5bb773c5053b2
#
_cell.length_a   1.000
_cell.length_b   1.000
_cell.length_c   1.000
_cell.angle_alpha   90.00
_cell.angle_beta   90.00
_cell.angle_gamma   90.00
#
_symmetry.space_group_name_H-M   'P 1'
#
loop_
_entity.id
_entity.type
_entity.pdbx_description
1 polymer ?
#
loop_
_entity_poly.entity_id
_entity_poly.type
_entity_poly.pdbx_seq_one_letter_code
_entity_poly.pdbx_strand_id
1 'polypeptide(L)'
;MALALRFGILAPPVLPYTDQVKRWQELEAYGFDSLWFADHFVNPARPSGRWFEAYTLMAAAAVQTSRIRLGTLVSSITFRHPALLAKEALTIDHISNGRLELGLGAGGAPNDFEMTGLPAWKPSERARRFREFVLMLDALLRQEPGSGAGTSFDGDYYRAADAIMYPGPLQRPRPPLTLAAHGPVTMQFVACHADSWNQLANNARGGDHLETAEACLEAVRSRNAQMDDFCAAVGREPETLRRSILAGGGVTPDMPWSSPEAFCDFVSRYREAGVNEFIFYYPSRLEQAAGHYKRIAREVIPPLRQAAASL
;
A
#
# COMPACT_ATOMS: atom_id res chain seq x y z
N MET A 1 1.65 19.29 -12.61
CA MET A 1 2.27 19.54 -11.30
C MET A 1 2.85 18.24 -10.78
N ALA A 2 4.10 18.27 -10.32
CA ALA A 2 4.71 17.10 -9.69
C ALA A 2 3.93 16.66 -8.45
N LEU A 3 3.80 15.35 -8.24
CA LEU A 3 3.12 14.81 -7.07
C LEU A 3 3.91 15.14 -5.79
N ALA A 4 3.21 15.59 -4.76
CA ALA A 4 3.82 15.90 -3.47
C ALA A 4 4.52 14.68 -2.87
N LEU A 5 5.67 14.90 -2.24
CA LEU A 5 6.43 13.87 -1.51
C LEU A 5 5.65 13.43 -0.27
N ARG A 6 5.46 12.11 -0.10
CA ARG A 6 4.70 11.52 1.01
C ARG A 6 5.53 10.51 1.79
N PHE A 7 5.25 10.43 3.09
CA PHE A 7 5.87 9.49 4.03
C PHE A 7 4.81 8.72 4.81
N GLY A 8 4.78 7.41 4.64
CA GLY A 8 3.86 6.51 5.31
C GLY A 8 4.59 5.50 6.20
N ILE A 9 3.85 4.89 7.12
CA ILE A 9 4.34 3.81 7.98
C ILE A 9 3.46 2.58 7.84
N LEU A 10 4.07 1.45 7.51
CA LEU A 10 3.47 0.13 7.66
C LEU A 10 3.69 -0.34 9.10
N ALA A 11 2.63 -0.40 9.89
CA ALA A 11 2.66 -0.85 11.27
C ALA A 11 2.08 -2.26 11.40
N PRO A 12 2.92 -3.31 11.57
CA PRO A 12 2.42 -4.67 11.77
C PRO A 12 1.48 -4.76 12.98
N PRO A 13 0.33 -5.49 12.87
CA PRO A 13 -0.72 -5.50 13.87
C PRO A 13 -0.41 -6.51 15.01
N VAL A 14 0.76 -6.38 15.63
CA VAL A 14 1.31 -7.35 16.61
C VAL A 14 1.23 -6.90 18.07
N LEU A 15 0.89 -5.64 18.33
CA LEU A 15 0.79 -5.11 19.70
C LEU A 15 -0.58 -5.38 20.31
N PRO A 16 -0.73 -5.31 21.66
CA PRO A 16 -2.02 -5.14 22.29
C PRO A 16 -2.79 -3.94 21.70
N TYR A 17 -4.10 -4.01 21.63
CA TYR A 17 -4.91 -2.97 21.00
C TYR A 17 -4.63 -1.56 21.55
N THR A 18 -4.57 -1.42 22.86
CA THR A 18 -4.29 -0.13 23.53
C THR A 18 -2.95 0.48 23.14
N ASP A 19 -1.94 -0.34 22.89
CA ASP A 19 -0.62 0.12 22.48
C ASP A 19 -0.59 0.44 20.97
N GLN A 20 -1.42 -0.24 20.18
CA GLN A 20 -1.63 0.14 18.78
C GLN A 20 -2.28 1.51 18.66
N VAL A 21 -3.31 1.80 19.44
CA VAL A 21 -3.97 3.13 19.48
C VAL A 21 -2.96 4.23 19.77
N LYS A 22 -2.12 4.06 20.80
CA LYS A 22 -1.05 5.02 21.12
C LYS A 22 -0.11 5.23 19.94
N ARG A 23 0.30 4.14 19.30
CA ARG A 23 1.17 4.19 18.11
C ARG A 23 0.54 4.97 16.97
N TRP A 24 -0.73 4.74 16.65
CA TRP A 24 -1.41 5.44 15.56
C TRP A 24 -1.51 6.94 15.83
N GLN A 25 -1.85 7.32 17.07
CA GLN A 25 -1.91 8.72 17.49
C GLN A 25 -0.53 9.39 17.48
N GLU A 26 0.53 8.68 17.88
CA GLU A 26 1.91 9.17 17.76
C GLU A 26 2.32 9.39 16.29
N LEU A 27 2.01 8.47 15.39
CA LEU A 27 2.31 8.60 13.96
C LEU A 27 1.60 9.80 13.35
N GLU A 28 0.34 10.00 13.70
CA GLU A 28 -0.41 11.19 13.28
C GLU A 28 0.19 12.48 13.85
N ALA A 29 0.57 12.49 15.13
CA ALA A 29 1.19 13.64 15.80
C ALA A 29 2.58 13.97 15.23
N TYR A 30 3.31 12.98 14.70
CA TYR A 30 4.58 13.17 14.00
C TYR A 30 4.40 13.65 12.55
N GLY A 31 3.17 13.70 12.05
CA GLY A 31 2.87 14.24 10.74
C GLY A 31 3.16 13.26 9.58
N PHE A 32 3.13 11.96 9.82
CA PHE A 32 3.10 10.99 8.73
C PHE A 32 1.83 11.14 7.90
N ASP A 33 1.95 10.96 6.57
CA ASP A 33 0.84 11.11 5.64
C ASP A 33 -0.12 9.93 5.68
N SER A 34 0.42 8.71 5.91
CA SER A 34 -0.37 7.48 5.83
C SER A 34 0.09 6.41 6.83
N LEU A 35 -0.88 5.67 7.33
CA LEU A 35 -0.72 4.48 8.17
C LEU A 35 -1.23 3.27 7.39
N TRP A 36 -0.38 2.27 7.23
CA TRP A 36 -0.64 1.09 6.43
C TRP A 36 -0.73 -0.16 7.31
N PHE A 37 -1.67 -1.03 6.97
CA PHE A 37 -1.94 -2.30 7.64
C PHE A 37 -1.59 -3.47 6.70
N ALA A 38 -0.84 -4.44 7.21
CA ALA A 38 -0.59 -5.68 6.47
C ALA A 38 -1.78 -6.64 6.65
N ASP A 39 -2.28 -7.19 5.56
CA ASP A 39 -3.46 -8.05 5.52
C ASP A 39 -3.04 -9.51 5.26
N HIS A 40 -2.83 -10.25 6.34
CA HIS A 40 -2.53 -11.69 6.39
C HIS A 40 -3.37 -12.36 7.47
N PHE A 41 -3.60 -13.66 7.39
CA PHE A 41 -4.27 -14.42 8.44
C PHE A 41 -3.44 -14.56 9.71
N VAL A 42 -2.14 -14.71 9.54
CA VAL A 42 -1.17 -14.85 10.62
C VAL A 42 0.04 -13.99 10.35
N ASN A 43 0.83 -13.76 11.38
CA ASN A 43 2.13 -13.11 11.21
C ASN A 43 3.03 -13.95 10.27
N PRO A 44 3.40 -13.45 9.08
CA PRO A 44 4.19 -14.24 8.14
C PRO A 44 5.55 -14.69 8.67
N ALA A 45 6.17 -13.87 9.53
CA ALA A 45 7.47 -14.18 10.13
C ALA A 45 7.36 -15.05 11.40
N ARG A 46 6.21 -15.06 12.07
CA ARG A 46 5.97 -15.80 13.31
C ARG A 46 4.51 -16.21 13.41
N PRO A 47 4.08 -17.30 12.76
CA PRO A 47 2.67 -17.71 12.67
C PRO A 47 1.95 -17.87 14.01
N SER A 48 2.65 -18.26 15.09
CA SER A 48 2.11 -18.32 16.45
C SER A 48 2.05 -16.98 17.17
N GLY A 49 2.51 -15.90 16.56
CA GLY A 49 2.50 -14.55 17.13
C GLY A 49 1.14 -13.88 16.98
N ARG A 50 0.91 -12.85 17.81
CA ARG A 50 -0.29 -12.02 17.68
C ARG A 50 -0.34 -11.37 16.30
N TRP A 51 -1.53 -11.44 15.68
CA TRP A 51 -1.83 -10.76 14.43
C TRP A 51 -3.32 -10.44 14.39
N PHE A 52 -3.67 -9.18 14.22
CA PHE A 52 -5.07 -8.75 14.13
C PHE A 52 -5.48 -8.57 12.69
N GLU A 53 -6.77 -8.77 12.42
CA GLU A 53 -7.36 -8.61 11.10
C GLU A 53 -7.33 -7.13 10.66
N ALA A 54 -6.95 -6.88 9.41
CA ALA A 54 -6.55 -5.55 8.93
C ALA A 54 -7.73 -4.57 8.86
N TYR A 55 -8.88 -4.95 8.30
CA TYR A 55 -10.00 -4.03 8.06
C TYR A 55 -10.73 -3.66 9.34
N THR A 56 -10.93 -4.63 10.23
CA THR A 56 -11.47 -4.39 11.58
C THR A 56 -10.58 -3.44 12.37
N LEU A 57 -9.26 -3.65 12.28
CA LEU A 57 -8.30 -2.81 12.98
C LEU A 57 -8.21 -1.41 12.36
N MET A 58 -8.30 -1.31 11.04
CA MET A 58 -8.29 -0.04 10.31
C MET A 58 -9.56 0.79 10.61
N ALA A 59 -10.73 0.17 10.75
CA ALA A 59 -11.94 0.84 11.21
C ALA A 59 -11.77 1.42 12.61
N ALA A 60 -11.13 0.68 13.52
CA ALA A 60 -10.78 1.18 14.85
C ALA A 60 -9.79 2.35 14.77
N ALA A 61 -8.76 2.28 13.92
CA ALA A 61 -7.82 3.38 13.73
C ALA A 61 -8.49 4.63 13.14
N ALA A 62 -9.50 4.46 12.28
CA ALA A 62 -10.23 5.56 11.69
C ALA A 62 -10.94 6.45 12.73
N VAL A 63 -11.45 5.86 13.82
CA VAL A 63 -12.08 6.62 14.91
C VAL A 63 -11.08 7.14 15.96
N GLN A 64 -9.86 6.61 15.97
CA GLN A 64 -8.79 7.01 16.91
C GLN A 64 -7.86 8.09 16.34
N THR A 65 -8.00 8.41 15.07
CA THR A 65 -7.19 9.40 14.33
C THR A 65 -8.09 10.35 13.54
N SER A 66 -7.57 11.47 13.08
CA SER A 66 -8.37 12.52 12.44
C SER A 66 -7.81 13.03 11.10
N ARG A 67 -6.53 12.85 10.82
CA ARG A 67 -5.84 13.42 9.65
C ARG A 67 -5.08 12.39 8.82
N ILE A 68 -4.38 11.45 9.50
CA ILE A 68 -3.55 10.45 8.82
C ILE A 68 -4.43 9.58 7.91
N ARG A 69 -3.99 9.36 6.68
CA ARG A 69 -4.66 8.45 5.76
C ARG A 69 -4.45 7.01 6.20
N LEU A 70 -5.39 6.14 5.89
CA LEU A 70 -5.41 4.76 6.35
C LEU A 70 -5.50 3.83 5.16
N GLY A 71 -4.66 2.83 5.10
CA GLY A 71 -4.69 1.89 3.98
C GLY A 71 -4.17 0.50 4.33
N THR A 72 -4.40 -0.44 3.44
CA THR A 72 -3.78 -1.76 3.49
C THR A 72 -2.57 -1.81 2.55
N LEU A 73 -1.48 -2.43 2.99
CA LEU A 73 -0.32 -2.68 2.13
C LEU A 73 0.16 -4.12 2.33
N VAL A 74 -0.44 -5.06 1.58
CA VAL A 74 -1.56 -4.91 0.67
C VAL A 74 -2.67 -5.88 1.06
N SER A 75 -3.93 -5.55 0.71
CA SER A 75 -5.01 -6.53 0.80
C SER A 75 -4.76 -7.67 -0.15
N SER A 76 -4.82 -8.89 0.37
CA SER A 76 -4.70 -10.09 -0.43
C SER A 76 -6.03 -10.45 -1.07
N ILE A 77 -6.02 -10.70 -2.39
CA ILE A 77 -7.22 -11.24 -3.08
C ILE A 77 -7.53 -12.69 -2.71
N THR A 78 -6.65 -13.35 -1.93
CA THR A 78 -6.75 -14.77 -1.62
C THR A 78 -7.98 -15.09 -0.78
N PHE A 79 -8.32 -14.22 0.16
CA PHE A 79 -9.40 -14.50 1.13
C PHE A 79 -10.50 -13.45 1.16
N ARG A 80 -10.62 -12.63 0.12
CA ARG A 80 -11.72 -11.65 0.01
C ARG A 80 -12.41 -11.75 -1.34
N HIS A 81 -13.71 -11.51 -1.33
CA HIS A 81 -14.46 -11.27 -2.55
C HIS A 81 -14.50 -9.76 -2.83
N PRO A 82 -14.37 -9.30 -4.08
CA PRO A 82 -14.33 -7.86 -4.38
C PRO A 82 -15.57 -7.09 -3.93
N ALA A 83 -16.76 -7.71 -3.94
CA ALA A 83 -17.97 -7.06 -3.44
C ALA A 83 -17.96 -6.87 -1.91
N LEU A 84 -17.42 -7.83 -1.15
CA LEU A 84 -17.25 -7.68 0.30
C LEU A 84 -16.23 -6.57 0.59
N LEU A 85 -15.10 -6.61 -0.11
CA LEU A 85 -14.07 -5.57 0.03
C LEU A 85 -14.59 -4.18 -0.32
N ALA A 86 -15.43 -4.04 -1.35
CA ALA A 86 -16.08 -2.77 -1.67
C ALA A 86 -16.92 -2.25 -0.50
N LYS A 87 -17.71 -3.11 0.16
CA LYS A 87 -18.50 -2.74 1.34
C LYS A 87 -17.64 -2.34 2.53
N GLU A 88 -16.60 -3.10 2.83
CA GLU A 88 -15.62 -2.77 3.89
C GLU A 88 -14.97 -1.42 3.61
N ALA A 89 -14.50 -1.21 2.38
CA ALA A 89 -13.87 0.03 1.95
C ALA A 89 -14.79 1.25 2.07
N LEU A 90 -16.01 1.17 1.54
CA LEU A 90 -16.98 2.26 1.64
C LEU A 90 -17.33 2.58 3.09
N THR A 91 -17.45 1.56 3.94
CA THR A 91 -17.73 1.75 5.36
C THR A 91 -16.58 2.50 6.05
N ILE A 92 -15.33 2.11 5.79
CA ILE A 92 -14.16 2.78 6.38
C ILE A 92 -13.94 4.17 5.76
N ASP A 93 -14.25 4.37 4.49
CA ASP A 93 -14.21 5.69 3.85
C ASP A 93 -15.13 6.68 4.59
N HIS A 94 -16.34 6.27 4.93
CA HIS A 94 -17.26 7.06 5.75
C HIS A 94 -16.78 7.24 7.19
N ILE A 95 -16.37 6.19 7.89
CA ILE A 95 -15.88 6.28 9.28
C ILE A 95 -14.67 7.21 9.36
N SER A 96 -13.76 7.13 8.38
CA SER A 96 -12.54 7.94 8.33
C SER A 96 -12.75 9.36 7.78
N ASN A 97 -13.93 9.69 7.29
CA ASN A 97 -14.23 10.95 6.60
C ASN A 97 -13.30 11.15 5.38
N GLY A 98 -13.26 10.17 4.48
CA GLY A 98 -12.54 10.26 3.20
C GLY A 98 -11.03 10.09 3.30
N ARG A 99 -10.50 9.36 4.31
CA ARG A 99 -9.06 9.13 4.48
C ARG A 99 -8.59 7.74 4.04
N LEU A 100 -9.48 6.90 3.51
CA LEU A 100 -9.11 5.57 3.06
C LEU A 100 -8.23 5.60 1.80
N GLU A 101 -7.25 4.70 1.74
CA GLU A 101 -6.50 4.30 0.55
C GLU A 101 -6.50 2.76 0.46
N LEU A 102 -6.81 2.21 -0.71
CA LEU A 102 -6.88 0.77 -0.90
C LEU A 102 -5.61 0.25 -1.55
N GLY A 103 -4.77 -0.40 -0.77
CA GLY A 103 -3.63 -1.13 -1.33
C GLY A 103 -4.01 -2.58 -1.63
N LEU A 104 -3.77 -3.04 -2.85
CA LEU A 104 -4.15 -4.35 -3.35
C LEU A 104 -2.95 -5.10 -3.92
N GLY A 105 -2.88 -6.40 -3.64
CA GLY A 105 -1.86 -7.29 -4.15
C GLY A 105 -2.44 -8.65 -4.57
N ALA A 106 -1.73 -9.32 -5.47
CA ALA A 106 -2.16 -10.62 -6.01
C ALA A 106 -2.13 -11.77 -4.99
N GLY A 107 -1.75 -11.51 -3.73
CA GLY A 107 -1.54 -12.54 -2.73
C GLY A 107 -0.30 -13.39 -3.02
N GLY A 108 -0.10 -14.45 -2.25
CA GLY A 108 1.02 -15.35 -2.48
C GLY A 108 1.64 -15.95 -1.21
N ALA A 109 1.27 -15.47 -0.03
CA ALA A 109 1.74 -16.06 1.21
C ALA A 109 1.15 -17.48 1.37
N PRO A 110 1.99 -18.53 1.55
CA PRO A 110 1.51 -19.91 1.66
C PRO A 110 0.47 -20.09 2.76
N ASN A 111 0.71 -19.51 3.94
CA ASN A 111 -0.20 -19.62 5.08
C ASN A 111 -1.62 -19.09 4.77
N ASP A 112 -1.74 -18.04 3.93
CA ASP A 112 -3.04 -17.48 3.57
C ASP A 112 -3.85 -18.46 2.72
N PHE A 113 -3.20 -19.23 1.82
CA PHE A 113 -3.83 -20.30 1.06
C PHE A 113 -4.22 -21.48 1.94
N GLU A 114 -3.31 -21.95 2.79
CA GLU A 114 -3.54 -23.08 3.67
C GLU A 114 -4.71 -22.85 4.62
N MET A 115 -4.77 -21.67 5.25
CA MET A 115 -5.82 -21.32 6.20
C MET A 115 -7.18 -21.11 5.57
N THR A 116 -7.24 -20.72 4.29
CA THR A 116 -8.51 -20.62 3.54
C THR A 116 -8.94 -21.93 2.92
N GLY A 117 -8.09 -22.97 2.94
CA GLY A 117 -8.36 -24.23 2.24
C GLY A 117 -8.30 -24.10 0.72
N LEU A 118 -7.78 -23.00 0.21
CA LEU A 118 -7.62 -22.76 -1.23
C LEU A 118 -6.33 -23.44 -1.74
N PRO A 119 -6.35 -24.02 -2.95
CA PRO A 119 -5.12 -24.46 -3.59
C PRO A 119 -4.24 -23.25 -3.92
N ALA A 120 -2.93 -23.39 -3.78
CA ALA A 120 -1.98 -22.35 -4.18
C ALA A 120 -2.10 -22.07 -5.71
N TRP A 121 -2.43 -20.85 -6.07
CA TRP A 121 -2.58 -20.47 -7.47
C TRP A 121 -1.23 -20.28 -8.13
N LYS A 122 -1.11 -20.74 -9.38
CA LYS A 122 0.06 -20.46 -10.20
C LYS A 122 0.23 -18.94 -10.42
N PRO A 123 1.44 -18.43 -10.60
CA PRO A 123 1.67 -16.98 -10.79
C PRO A 123 0.82 -16.35 -11.90
N SER A 124 0.64 -17.04 -13.02
CA SER A 124 -0.19 -16.59 -14.15
C SER A 124 -1.69 -16.53 -13.78
N GLU A 125 -2.18 -17.48 -12.97
CA GLU A 125 -3.55 -17.48 -12.47
C GLU A 125 -3.75 -16.35 -11.47
N ARG A 126 -2.83 -16.16 -10.53
CA ARG A 126 -2.87 -15.03 -9.58
C ARG A 126 -2.95 -13.69 -10.29
N ALA A 127 -2.16 -13.50 -11.35
CA ALA A 127 -2.20 -12.27 -12.14
C ALA A 127 -3.55 -12.06 -12.82
N ARG A 128 -4.19 -13.11 -13.37
CA ARG A 128 -5.54 -13.01 -13.98
C ARG A 128 -6.60 -12.70 -12.93
N ARG A 129 -6.59 -13.43 -11.81
CA ARG A 129 -7.51 -13.17 -10.67
C ARG A 129 -7.36 -11.76 -10.14
N PHE A 130 -6.13 -11.27 -9.99
CA PHE A 130 -5.85 -9.92 -9.52
C PHE A 130 -6.42 -8.85 -10.45
N ARG A 131 -6.22 -8.99 -11.76
CA ARG A 131 -6.79 -8.07 -12.74
C ARG A 131 -8.31 -8.02 -12.67
N GLU A 132 -8.96 -9.17 -12.64
CA GLU A 132 -10.42 -9.28 -12.59
C GLU A 132 -10.96 -8.74 -11.26
N PHE A 133 -10.29 -9.05 -10.15
CA PHE A 133 -10.62 -8.51 -8.82
C PHE A 133 -10.60 -6.98 -8.81
N VAL A 134 -9.53 -6.37 -9.34
CA VAL A 134 -9.38 -4.91 -9.37
C VAL A 134 -10.46 -4.27 -10.27
N LEU A 135 -10.73 -4.84 -11.43
CA LEU A 135 -11.74 -4.31 -12.35
C LEU A 135 -13.14 -4.34 -11.73
N MET A 136 -13.52 -5.45 -11.10
CA MET A 136 -14.81 -5.55 -10.43
C MET A 136 -14.89 -4.59 -9.23
N LEU A 137 -13.83 -4.53 -8.42
CA LEU A 137 -13.76 -3.63 -7.27
C LEU A 137 -13.88 -2.16 -7.69
N ASP A 138 -13.13 -1.73 -8.72
CA ASP A 138 -13.18 -0.36 -9.23
C ASP A 138 -14.59 0.00 -9.73
N ALA A 139 -15.25 -0.91 -10.48
CA ALA A 139 -16.61 -0.71 -10.96
C ALA A 139 -17.62 -0.56 -9.80
N LEU A 140 -17.50 -1.39 -8.77
CA LEU A 140 -18.35 -1.33 -7.58
C LEU A 140 -18.14 -0.05 -6.77
N LEU A 141 -16.88 0.39 -6.62
CA LEU A 141 -16.54 1.60 -5.85
C LEU A 141 -16.93 2.89 -6.57
N ARG A 142 -17.05 2.88 -7.91
CA ARG A 142 -17.47 4.05 -8.72
C ARG A 142 -18.97 4.20 -8.83
N GLN A 143 -19.75 3.32 -8.24
CA GLN A 143 -21.21 3.38 -8.36
C GLN A 143 -21.75 4.69 -7.80
N GLU A 144 -22.58 5.38 -8.59
CA GLU A 144 -23.22 6.63 -8.17
C GLU A 144 -24.33 6.35 -7.15
N PRO A 145 -24.27 7.01 -5.97
CA PRO A 145 -25.31 6.85 -4.95
C PRO A 145 -26.68 7.26 -5.48
N GLY A 146 -27.69 6.41 -5.23
CA GLY A 146 -29.06 6.74 -5.58
C GLY A 146 -29.44 6.54 -7.04
N SER A 147 -28.56 6.02 -7.89
CA SER A 147 -28.88 5.71 -9.29
C SER A 147 -29.97 4.63 -9.44
N GLY A 148 -30.19 3.85 -8.38
CA GLY A 148 -31.14 2.71 -8.41
C GLY A 148 -30.67 1.52 -9.25
N ALA A 149 -29.60 1.69 -10.02
CA ALA A 149 -29.01 0.63 -10.84
C ALA A 149 -27.82 0.00 -10.12
N GLY A 150 -27.81 -1.32 -10.00
CA GLY A 150 -26.69 -2.08 -9.49
C GLY A 150 -25.60 -2.29 -10.53
N THR A 151 -24.41 -2.65 -10.07
CA THR A 151 -23.29 -3.04 -10.92
C THR A 151 -23.30 -4.54 -11.15
N SER A 152 -23.36 -4.97 -12.40
CA SER A 152 -23.18 -6.37 -12.78
C SER A 152 -21.78 -6.59 -13.34
N PHE A 153 -21.15 -7.71 -12.99
CA PHE A 153 -19.83 -8.12 -13.45
C PHE A 153 -19.85 -9.63 -13.70
N ASP A 154 -19.44 -10.06 -14.87
CA ASP A 154 -19.41 -11.48 -15.27
C ASP A 154 -18.01 -11.85 -15.75
N GLY A 155 -17.16 -12.25 -14.80
CA GLY A 155 -15.79 -12.68 -15.06
C GLY A 155 -15.61 -14.18 -14.93
N ASP A 156 -14.38 -14.62 -15.23
CA ASP A 156 -13.98 -16.03 -15.09
C ASP A 156 -13.90 -16.47 -13.62
N TYR A 157 -13.51 -15.54 -12.72
CA TYR A 157 -13.23 -15.80 -11.31
C TYR A 157 -14.21 -15.12 -10.36
N TYR A 158 -14.70 -13.93 -10.71
CA TYR A 158 -15.59 -13.16 -9.86
C TYR A 158 -16.84 -12.73 -10.62
N ARG A 159 -17.98 -12.78 -9.93
CA ARG A 159 -19.27 -12.39 -10.49
C ARG A 159 -20.07 -11.56 -9.51
N ALA A 160 -20.82 -10.62 -10.04
CA ALA A 160 -21.83 -9.86 -9.31
C ALA A 160 -23.06 -9.64 -10.22
N ALA A 161 -24.24 -9.74 -9.67
CA ALA A 161 -25.48 -9.45 -10.36
C ALA A 161 -26.21 -8.33 -9.63
N ASP A 162 -26.40 -7.21 -10.32
CA ASP A 162 -27.12 -6.04 -9.80
C ASP A 162 -26.68 -5.60 -8.38
N ALA A 163 -25.37 -5.61 -8.13
CA ALA A 163 -24.82 -5.32 -6.82
C ALA A 163 -24.92 -3.84 -6.48
N ILE A 164 -25.61 -3.49 -5.40
CA ILE A 164 -25.83 -2.11 -4.96
C ILE A 164 -24.83 -1.74 -3.87
N MET A 165 -24.00 -0.70 -4.15
CA MET A 165 -23.00 -0.16 -3.23
C MET A 165 -23.52 1.16 -2.61
N TYR A 166 -24.41 1.03 -1.64
CA TYR A 166 -24.94 2.17 -0.90
C TYR A 166 -24.60 2.03 0.60
N PRO A 167 -24.11 3.14 1.25
CA PRO A 167 -23.79 4.44 0.68
C PRO A 167 -22.59 4.35 -0.28
N GLY A 168 -22.54 5.25 -1.28
CA GLY A 168 -21.41 5.34 -2.20
C GLY A 168 -20.19 5.98 -1.52
N PRO A 169 -19.05 6.13 -2.24
CA PRO A 169 -17.83 6.67 -1.67
C PRO A 169 -17.94 8.16 -1.32
N LEU A 170 -17.28 8.60 -0.25
CA LEU A 170 -17.07 10.03 0.03
C LEU A 170 -16.00 10.61 -0.91
N GLN A 171 -14.93 9.85 -1.15
CA GLN A 171 -13.87 10.25 -2.09
C GLN A 171 -14.33 10.01 -3.53
N ARG A 172 -14.12 11.01 -4.42
CA ARG A 172 -14.53 10.91 -5.81
C ARG A 172 -13.34 10.77 -6.76
N PRO A 173 -13.44 9.91 -7.77
CA PRO A 173 -14.58 9.04 -8.11
C PRO A 173 -14.71 7.83 -7.18
N ARG A 174 -13.71 7.51 -6.36
CA ARG A 174 -13.63 6.45 -5.35
C ARG A 174 -12.40 6.67 -4.45
N PRO A 175 -12.24 5.92 -3.34
CA PRO A 175 -10.97 5.88 -2.62
C PRO A 175 -9.80 5.51 -3.54
N PRO A 176 -8.61 6.13 -3.38
CA PRO A 176 -7.45 5.85 -4.23
C PRO A 176 -7.05 4.37 -4.16
N LEU A 177 -6.67 3.79 -5.32
CA LEU A 177 -6.14 2.44 -5.43
C LEU A 177 -4.61 2.46 -5.53
N THR A 178 -3.95 1.86 -4.56
CA THR A 178 -2.53 1.53 -4.59
C THR A 178 -2.36 0.08 -5.01
N LEU A 179 -1.80 -0.18 -6.18
CA LEU A 179 -1.62 -1.53 -6.69
C LEU A 179 -0.15 -1.96 -6.58
N ALA A 180 0.10 -3.08 -5.90
CA ALA A 180 1.45 -3.65 -5.80
C ALA A 180 1.72 -4.59 -6.98
N ALA A 181 2.79 -4.32 -7.72
CA ALA A 181 3.18 -5.11 -8.87
C ALA A 181 4.69 -5.06 -9.12
N HIS A 182 5.27 -6.21 -9.51
CA HIS A 182 6.69 -6.36 -9.79
C HIS A 182 6.98 -6.99 -11.15
N GLY A 183 6.03 -7.71 -11.73
CA GLY A 183 6.18 -8.34 -13.05
C GLY A 183 5.58 -7.48 -14.16
N PRO A 184 6.13 -7.53 -15.40
CA PRO A 184 5.75 -6.64 -16.49
C PRO A 184 4.26 -6.71 -16.85
N VAL A 185 3.67 -7.90 -16.87
CA VAL A 185 2.23 -8.10 -17.18
C VAL A 185 1.33 -7.37 -16.16
N THR A 186 1.69 -7.44 -14.88
CA THR A 186 0.92 -6.78 -13.82
C THR A 186 1.22 -5.28 -13.79
N MET A 187 2.46 -4.87 -14.05
CA MET A 187 2.83 -3.45 -14.13
C MET A 187 2.12 -2.72 -15.27
N GLN A 188 1.98 -3.34 -16.44
CA GLN A 188 1.19 -2.76 -17.54
C GLN A 188 -0.27 -2.55 -17.15
N PHE A 189 -0.88 -3.48 -16.43
CA PHE A 189 -2.22 -3.33 -15.89
C PHE A 189 -2.31 -2.19 -14.86
N VAL A 190 -1.31 -2.07 -13.98
CA VAL A 190 -1.20 -0.99 -12.99
C VAL A 190 -1.13 0.38 -13.64
N ALA A 191 -0.39 0.54 -14.74
CA ALA A 191 -0.30 1.79 -15.49
C ALA A 191 -1.68 2.31 -15.96
N CYS A 192 -2.63 1.40 -16.24
CA CYS A 192 -4.00 1.77 -16.65
C CYS A 192 -4.91 2.11 -15.47
N HIS A 193 -4.78 1.42 -14.34
CA HIS A 193 -5.87 1.33 -13.35
C HIS A 193 -5.52 1.90 -11.96
N ALA A 194 -4.22 2.07 -11.63
CA ALA A 194 -3.81 2.53 -10.31
C ALA A 194 -3.76 4.05 -10.18
N ASP A 195 -4.04 4.56 -8.98
CA ASP A 195 -3.70 5.94 -8.59
C ASP A 195 -2.27 5.98 -8.04
N SER A 196 -1.84 4.90 -7.40
CA SER A 196 -0.48 4.70 -6.90
C SER A 196 0.02 3.29 -7.25
N TRP A 197 1.26 3.19 -7.66
CA TRP A 197 1.97 1.93 -7.82
C TRP A 197 2.96 1.72 -6.69
N ASN A 198 2.82 0.59 -5.99
CA ASN A 198 3.75 0.21 -4.93
C ASN A 198 4.69 -0.91 -5.38
N GLN A 199 5.96 -0.77 -5.02
CA GLN A 199 6.99 -1.76 -5.19
C GLN A 199 7.84 -1.92 -3.93
N LEU A 200 8.56 -3.04 -3.81
CA LEU A 200 9.56 -3.21 -2.76
C LEU A 200 10.84 -2.46 -3.13
N ALA A 201 11.51 -1.88 -2.13
CA ALA A 201 12.82 -1.24 -2.30
C ALA A 201 13.95 -2.28 -2.40
N ASN A 202 13.73 -3.35 -3.18
CA ASN A 202 14.69 -4.43 -3.45
C ASN A 202 14.42 -5.03 -4.84
N ASN A 203 15.16 -6.08 -5.21
CA ASN A 203 14.99 -6.74 -6.51
C ASN A 203 13.71 -7.59 -6.63
N ALA A 204 12.94 -7.78 -5.57
CA ALA A 204 11.61 -8.43 -5.55
C ALA A 204 11.53 -9.87 -6.12
N ARG A 205 12.64 -10.47 -6.52
CA ARG A 205 12.67 -11.81 -7.13
C ARG A 205 12.84 -12.96 -6.15
N GLY A 206 12.82 -12.67 -4.84
CA GLY A 206 12.87 -13.65 -3.77
C GLY A 206 14.08 -14.59 -3.92
N GLY A 207 15.15 -14.33 -3.21
CA GLY A 207 16.31 -15.21 -3.12
C GLY A 207 17.17 -14.76 -1.95
N ASP A 208 17.81 -15.73 -1.30
CA ASP A 208 18.67 -15.55 -0.12
C ASP A 208 19.98 -14.78 -0.42
N HIS A 209 20.02 -13.99 -1.47
CA HIS A 209 21.19 -13.20 -1.81
C HIS A 209 21.13 -11.86 -1.07
N LEU A 210 22.16 -11.59 -0.30
CA LEU A 210 22.48 -10.27 0.27
C LEU A 210 22.62 -9.28 -0.89
N GLU A 211 21.51 -8.62 -1.24
CA GLU A 211 21.54 -7.56 -2.25
C GLU A 211 22.28 -6.35 -1.67
N THR A 212 23.06 -5.66 -2.49
CA THR A 212 23.65 -4.39 -2.10
C THR A 212 22.60 -3.27 -2.20
N ALA A 213 22.81 -2.18 -1.47
CA ALA A 213 21.96 -1.00 -1.56
C ALA A 213 21.90 -0.43 -2.99
N GLU A 214 23.02 -0.48 -3.70
CA GLU A 214 23.11 -0.04 -5.09
C GLU A 214 22.30 -0.94 -6.02
N ALA A 215 22.35 -2.26 -5.85
CA ALA A 215 21.54 -3.20 -6.64
C ALA A 215 20.03 -3.00 -6.40
N CYS A 216 19.62 -2.75 -5.17
CA CYS A 216 18.24 -2.42 -4.81
C CYS A 216 17.78 -1.11 -5.48
N LEU A 217 18.59 -0.06 -5.42
CA LEU A 217 18.31 1.22 -6.05
C LEU A 217 18.22 1.10 -7.57
N GLU A 218 19.14 0.39 -8.19
CA GLU A 218 19.14 0.18 -9.64
C GLU A 218 17.91 -0.64 -10.10
N ALA A 219 17.51 -1.63 -9.33
CA ALA A 219 16.29 -2.38 -9.59
C ALA A 219 15.03 -1.49 -9.54
N VAL A 220 14.96 -0.55 -8.58
CA VAL A 220 13.86 0.42 -8.51
C VAL A 220 13.91 1.40 -9.67
N ARG A 221 15.10 1.93 -10.04
CA ARG A 221 15.28 2.82 -11.19
C ARG A 221 14.82 2.15 -12.50
N SER A 222 15.28 0.93 -12.74
CA SER A 222 14.91 0.15 -13.92
C SER A 222 13.39 -0.10 -14.00
N ARG A 223 12.75 -0.47 -12.90
CA ARG A 223 11.29 -0.66 -12.86
C ARG A 223 10.52 0.66 -13.06
N ASN A 224 11.02 1.78 -12.55
CA ASN A 224 10.41 3.08 -12.77
C ASN A 224 10.48 3.50 -14.24
N ALA A 225 11.62 3.30 -14.91
CA ALA A 225 11.75 3.54 -16.35
C ALA A 225 10.78 2.65 -17.15
N GLN A 226 10.70 1.36 -16.82
CA GLN A 226 9.73 0.45 -17.47
C GLN A 226 8.27 0.88 -17.23
N MET A 227 7.96 1.44 -16.06
CA MET A 227 6.62 1.97 -15.77
C MET A 227 6.32 3.23 -16.59
N ASP A 228 7.32 4.06 -16.89
CA ASP A 228 7.17 5.19 -17.82
C ASP A 228 6.76 4.71 -19.20
N ASP A 229 7.43 3.68 -19.73
CA ASP A 229 7.10 3.07 -21.02
C ASP A 229 5.67 2.51 -21.01
N PHE A 230 5.25 1.86 -19.93
CA PHE A 230 3.87 1.34 -19.82
C PHE A 230 2.83 2.46 -19.73
N CYS A 231 3.11 3.54 -19.02
CA CYS A 231 2.23 4.71 -18.98
C CYS A 231 2.11 5.33 -20.39
N ALA A 232 3.22 5.54 -21.07
CA ALA A 232 3.22 6.08 -22.43
C ALA A 232 2.44 5.18 -23.41
N ALA A 233 2.60 3.87 -23.33
CA ALA A 233 1.90 2.90 -24.17
C ALA A 233 0.37 2.94 -24.03
N VAL A 234 -0.14 3.43 -22.89
CA VAL A 234 -1.59 3.56 -22.64
C VAL A 234 -2.06 5.03 -22.68
N GLY A 235 -1.22 5.95 -23.14
CA GLY A 235 -1.54 7.38 -23.26
C GLY A 235 -1.69 8.10 -21.92
N ARG A 236 -1.03 7.59 -20.86
CA ARG A 236 -1.02 8.21 -19.53
C ARG A 236 0.28 8.98 -19.32
N GLU A 237 0.16 10.21 -18.84
CA GLU A 237 1.34 10.98 -18.38
C GLU A 237 1.95 10.29 -17.14
N PRO A 238 3.23 9.87 -17.19
CA PRO A 238 3.90 9.12 -16.11
C PRO A 238 3.85 9.79 -14.75
N GLU A 239 3.90 11.13 -14.72
CA GLU A 239 3.89 11.95 -13.50
C GLU A 239 2.52 11.94 -12.79
N THR A 240 1.47 11.43 -13.42
CA THR A 240 0.14 11.28 -12.80
C THR A 240 0.03 10.02 -11.96
N LEU A 241 0.95 9.05 -12.12
CA LEU A 241 1.01 7.84 -11.33
C LEU A 241 1.95 8.04 -10.14
N ARG A 242 1.39 8.00 -8.92
CA ARG A 242 2.21 8.02 -7.70
C ARG A 242 3.08 6.76 -7.64
N ARG A 243 4.37 6.94 -7.34
CA ARG A 243 5.35 5.85 -7.24
C ARG A 243 5.78 5.69 -5.81
N SER A 244 5.31 4.63 -5.18
CA SER A 244 5.60 4.35 -3.80
C SER A 244 6.53 3.13 -3.66
N ILE A 245 7.37 3.17 -2.64
CA ILE A 245 8.20 2.02 -2.24
C ILE A 245 7.88 1.61 -0.80
N LEU A 246 7.96 0.31 -0.54
CA LEU A 246 8.04 -0.22 0.82
C LEU A 246 9.49 -0.52 1.16
N ALA A 247 10.00 0.10 2.23
CA ALA A 247 11.40 0.01 2.67
C ALA A 247 11.53 -0.25 4.17
N GLY A 248 12.75 -0.58 4.62
CA GLY A 248 13.02 -0.94 6.01
C GLY A 248 12.56 -2.34 6.37
N GLY A 249 12.65 -2.73 7.65
CA GLY A 249 12.19 -4.02 8.14
C GLY A 249 12.89 -5.25 7.52
N GLY A 250 14.08 -5.08 6.95
CA GLY A 250 14.82 -6.14 6.26
C GLY A 250 14.44 -6.30 4.77
N VAL A 251 13.59 -5.43 4.22
CA VAL A 251 13.24 -5.42 2.79
C VAL A 251 14.39 -4.89 1.94
N THR A 252 15.21 -4.01 2.49
CA THR A 252 16.42 -3.44 1.87
C THR A 252 17.58 -3.51 2.84
N PRO A 253 18.84 -3.62 2.38
CA PRO A 253 20.02 -3.54 3.23
C PRO A 253 20.23 -2.12 3.81
N ASP A 254 19.63 -1.10 3.22
CA ASP A 254 19.64 0.24 3.77
C ASP A 254 18.96 0.29 5.15
N MET A 255 19.50 1.11 6.03
CA MET A 255 18.96 1.34 7.37
C MET A 255 18.57 2.83 7.53
N PRO A 256 17.49 3.28 6.89
CA PRO A 256 17.13 4.71 6.84
C PRO A 256 16.89 5.32 8.22
N TRP A 257 16.50 4.52 9.22
CA TRP A 257 16.28 4.99 10.59
C TRP A 257 17.54 5.08 11.43
N SER A 258 18.72 4.71 10.90
CA SER A 258 19.98 4.69 11.67
C SER A 258 20.51 6.08 12.02
N SER A 259 20.25 7.08 11.19
CA SER A 259 20.54 8.49 11.46
C SER A 259 19.72 9.43 10.57
N PRO A 260 19.61 10.72 10.90
CA PRO A 260 19.06 11.75 10.02
C PRO A 260 19.71 11.79 8.64
N GLU A 261 21.03 11.67 8.60
CA GLU A 261 21.84 11.70 7.37
C GLU A 261 21.55 10.48 6.49
N ALA A 262 21.49 9.28 7.08
CA ALA A 262 21.13 8.03 6.37
C ALA A 262 19.71 8.10 5.80
N PHE A 263 18.79 8.72 6.54
CA PHE A 263 17.42 8.92 6.06
C PHE A 263 17.36 9.88 4.87
N CYS A 264 18.05 11.02 4.95
CA CYS A 264 18.14 11.98 3.86
C CYS A 264 18.79 11.38 2.62
N ASP A 265 19.90 10.66 2.78
CA ASP A 265 20.60 9.99 1.68
C ASP A 265 19.68 8.98 0.99
N PHE A 266 19.04 8.10 1.75
CA PHE A 266 18.08 7.13 1.23
C PHE A 266 16.95 7.81 0.42
N VAL A 267 16.29 8.79 1.02
CA VAL A 267 15.19 9.51 0.36
C VAL A 267 15.67 10.19 -0.90
N SER A 268 16.84 10.84 -0.89
CA SER A 268 17.37 11.55 -2.05
C SER A 268 17.66 10.61 -3.21
N ARG A 269 18.38 9.51 -2.97
CA ARG A 269 18.71 8.50 -4.00
C ARG A 269 17.47 7.90 -4.66
N TYR A 270 16.47 7.55 -3.86
CA TYR A 270 15.24 6.94 -4.40
C TYR A 270 14.32 7.97 -5.06
N ARG A 271 14.34 9.25 -4.64
CA ARG A 271 13.65 10.33 -5.37
C ARG A 271 14.24 10.54 -6.76
N GLU A 272 15.57 10.55 -6.87
CA GLU A 272 16.27 10.61 -8.17
C GLU A 272 15.93 9.40 -9.06
N ALA A 273 15.60 8.26 -8.47
CA ALA A 273 15.09 7.10 -9.18
C ALA A 273 13.58 7.18 -9.50
N GLY A 274 12.90 8.31 -9.22
CA GLY A 274 11.51 8.57 -9.58
C GLY A 274 10.48 8.24 -8.49
N VAL A 275 10.89 7.92 -7.26
CA VAL A 275 9.98 7.64 -6.14
C VAL A 275 9.46 8.95 -5.53
N ASN A 276 8.15 9.02 -5.26
CA ASN A 276 7.52 10.18 -4.62
C ASN A 276 6.67 9.82 -3.39
N GLU A 277 6.61 8.54 -3.00
CA GLU A 277 6.02 8.09 -1.75
C GLU A 277 6.88 7.01 -1.10
N PHE A 278 7.25 7.24 0.15
CA PHE A 278 8.08 6.36 0.96
C PHE A 278 7.24 5.75 2.07
N ILE A 279 6.99 4.44 2.01
CA ILE A 279 6.32 3.70 3.07
C ILE A 279 7.39 2.87 3.76
N PHE A 280 7.58 3.11 5.06
CA PHE A 280 8.56 2.37 5.85
C PHE A 280 7.87 1.41 6.80
N TYR A 281 8.50 0.26 7.02
CA TYR A 281 8.14 -0.53 8.20
C TYR A 281 8.32 0.32 9.46
N TYR A 282 7.40 0.18 10.40
CA TYR A 282 7.55 0.79 11.72
C TYR A 282 8.90 0.37 12.32
N PRO A 283 9.73 1.30 12.83
CA PRO A 283 11.08 0.99 13.28
C PRO A 283 11.13 -0.12 14.32
N SER A 284 12.12 -0.99 14.21
CA SER A 284 12.41 -2.03 15.20
C SER A 284 12.72 -1.42 16.58
N ARG A 285 12.73 -2.26 17.63
CA ARG A 285 13.10 -1.77 18.98
C ARG A 285 14.51 -1.20 19.04
N LEU A 286 15.44 -1.75 18.27
CA LEU A 286 16.83 -1.25 18.19
C LEU A 286 16.89 0.13 17.53
N GLU A 287 16.19 0.31 16.41
CA GLU A 287 16.11 1.60 15.71
C GLU A 287 15.40 2.68 16.57
N GLN A 288 14.38 2.29 17.34
CA GLN A 288 13.73 3.18 18.29
C GLN A 288 14.62 3.55 19.46
N ALA A 289 15.40 2.60 19.99
CA ALA A 289 16.34 2.83 21.09
C ALA A 289 17.46 3.82 20.73
N ALA A 290 17.85 3.88 19.46
CA ALA A 290 18.81 4.87 18.98
C ALA A 290 18.26 6.32 18.99
N GLY A 291 16.96 6.51 19.18
CA GLY A 291 16.32 7.83 19.34
C GLY A 291 16.14 8.62 18.04
N HIS A 292 16.68 8.15 16.93
CA HIS A 292 16.67 8.88 15.64
C HIS A 292 15.27 8.97 15.02
N TYR A 293 14.43 7.95 15.18
CA TYR A 293 13.10 7.89 14.59
C TYR A 293 12.25 9.15 14.87
N LYS A 294 12.16 9.56 16.14
CA LYS A 294 11.38 10.75 16.53
C LYS A 294 11.97 12.03 15.97
N ARG A 295 13.30 12.13 15.96
CA ARG A 295 14.02 13.27 15.40
C ARG A 295 13.81 13.35 13.89
N ILE A 296 13.94 12.23 13.17
CA ILE A 296 13.71 12.15 11.72
C ILE A 296 12.28 12.61 11.40
N ALA A 297 11.28 12.09 12.12
CA ALA A 297 9.90 12.43 11.87
C ALA A 297 9.59 13.93 12.06
N ARG A 298 10.18 14.56 13.07
CA ARG A 298 9.88 15.95 13.44
C ARG A 298 10.76 16.99 12.76
N GLU A 299 12.02 16.66 12.51
CA GLU A 299 13.03 17.65 12.10
C GLU A 299 13.51 17.42 10.66
N VAL A 300 13.42 16.18 10.12
CA VAL A 300 13.95 15.84 8.79
C VAL A 300 12.84 15.77 7.73
N ILE A 301 11.75 15.08 8.03
CA ILE A 301 10.66 14.91 7.07
C ILE A 301 10.02 16.24 6.61
N PRO A 302 9.72 17.21 7.50
CA PRO A 302 9.10 18.47 7.08
C PRO A 302 9.94 19.28 6.07
N PRO A 303 11.25 19.54 6.27
CA PRO A 303 12.05 20.23 5.29
C PRO A 303 12.22 19.46 3.97
N LEU A 304 12.29 18.12 3.98
CA LEU A 304 12.31 17.33 2.74
C LEU A 304 11.05 17.54 1.89
N ARG A 305 9.87 17.64 2.52
CA ARG A 305 8.62 17.97 1.81
C ARG A 305 8.64 19.37 1.23
N GLN A 306 9.10 20.35 1.98
CA GLN A 306 9.19 21.74 1.51
C GLN A 306 10.13 21.87 0.31
N ALA A 307 11.32 21.26 0.38
CA ALA A 307 12.26 21.25 -0.74
C ALA A 307 11.69 20.55 -1.99
N ALA A 308 10.87 19.51 -1.81
CA ALA A 308 10.21 18.83 -2.92
C ALA A 308 9.09 19.65 -3.56
N ALA A 309 8.44 20.52 -2.82
CA ALA A 309 7.35 21.37 -3.32
C ALA A 309 7.86 22.62 -4.07
N SER A 310 9.15 22.93 -3.96
CA SER A 310 9.79 24.10 -4.58
C SER A 310 10.43 23.78 -5.95
N LEU A 311 10.42 22.53 -6.36
CA LEU A 311 10.88 22.01 -7.65
C LEU A 311 9.70 21.76 -8.59
#